data_3615c704f1e5c5e206f1275ef830b102
#
_entry.id   3615c704f1e5c5e206f1275ef830b102
#
_cell.length_a   1.000
_cell.length_b   1.000
_cell.length_c   1.000
_cell.angle_alpha   90.00
_cell.angle_beta   90.00
_cell.angle_gamma   90.00
#
_symmetry.space_group_name_H-M   'P 1'
#
loop_
_entity.id
_entity.type
_entity.pdbx_description
1 polymer ?
#
loop_
_entity_poly.entity_id
_entity_poly.type
_entity_poly.pdbx_seq_one_letter_code
_entity_poly.pdbx_strand_id
1 'polypeptide(L)'
;MAARVEVAAPRCEAAHVSLIRAAGGVPVRETLDGLQVLVIHRPQYGDWSFPKGKCEPGESDEACATREVEEETGLVCSLEEELPSTSYTDAKDRPKRVRYWRLRIVGGELRFVHEADDARWVSAAEAESLLSYDRDLTVLRATVGIGHLLDAGDPERLAQALAADPSAGQTPVDGLVPLLYLLRRSAASGADIRECTRLLLEAGADPNAFTHEVEEWGDWDFTAVRSAVDRDDAELVRLLVDHGAERDDDAIYHACEHGGTALLEVLWKPGAEDYVGHKVDFEDLEGLRFFLERGADVNERCCLHHAIARGRTLRFIQLILEAGADVDRPWTFWDVGRRPLALAARCGHLAAYELLESLGATAELDEVDAAVLAVARGESVVLPRARPPALGNPDTDDYGWILGQFALLDRTEIVAALLDSGLDVDTPGWSGFTPLIQAAAHGRRATVELLIERGANLTERAWEDRGPRPLDAAIWAIRNNHAHDGDYAGTVEVLVTAGAPTGHRPPSGDPAVDRVLERLGVW
;
A
#
# COMPACT_ATOMS: atom_id res chain seq x y z
N MET A 1 -50.45 -5.70 -88.97
CA MET A 1 -49.10 -5.14 -88.75
C MET A 1 -49.24 -4.15 -87.60
N ALA A 2 -48.86 -4.55 -86.40
CA ALA A 2 -48.89 -3.68 -85.22
C ALA A 2 -47.44 -3.43 -84.80
N ALA A 3 -47.01 -2.15 -84.87
CA ALA A 3 -45.68 -1.72 -84.47
C ALA A 3 -45.62 -1.69 -82.94
N ARG A 4 -44.68 -2.45 -82.37
CA ARG A 4 -44.28 -2.32 -80.96
C ARG A 4 -43.40 -1.08 -80.80
N VAL A 5 -43.80 -0.13 -79.99
CA VAL A 5 -42.98 0.93 -79.46
C VAL A 5 -42.28 0.41 -78.19
N GLU A 6 -40.98 0.21 -78.25
CA GLU A 6 -40.14 0.00 -77.08
C GLU A 6 -39.96 1.31 -76.34
N VAL A 7 -40.48 1.40 -75.12
CA VAL A 7 -40.22 2.48 -74.18
C VAL A 7 -38.98 2.12 -73.40
N ALA A 8 -37.86 2.82 -73.67
CA ALA A 8 -36.63 2.70 -72.91
C ALA A 8 -36.85 3.20 -71.47
N ALA A 9 -36.62 2.33 -70.46
CA ALA A 9 -36.64 2.71 -69.05
C ALA A 9 -35.43 3.61 -68.74
N PRO A 10 -35.58 4.67 -67.95
CA PRO A 10 -34.48 5.52 -67.54
C PRO A 10 -33.52 4.70 -66.67
N ARG A 11 -32.27 4.64 -67.06
CA ARG A 11 -31.15 4.15 -66.22
C ARG A 11 -30.97 5.17 -65.09
N CYS A 12 -31.43 4.84 -63.89
CA CYS A 12 -30.95 5.48 -62.67
C CYS A 12 -29.50 5.10 -62.49
N GLU A 13 -28.56 5.92 -62.89
CA GLU A 13 -27.17 5.88 -62.41
C GLU A 13 -27.20 6.28 -60.95
N ALA A 14 -27.25 5.30 -60.06
CA ALA A 14 -26.95 5.52 -58.65
C ALA A 14 -25.47 6.02 -58.60
N ALA A 15 -25.31 7.30 -58.33
CA ALA A 15 -24.00 7.86 -58.06
C ALA A 15 -23.40 7.04 -56.89
N HIS A 16 -22.35 6.26 -57.19
CA HIS A 16 -21.52 5.59 -56.19
C HIS A 16 -20.88 6.68 -55.32
N VAL A 17 -21.51 7.05 -54.24
CA VAL A 17 -20.90 7.91 -53.21
C VAL A 17 -19.79 7.06 -52.57
N SER A 18 -18.55 7.31 -52.97
CA SER A 18 -17.40 6.58 -52.45
C SER A 18 -17.20 6.91 -50.99
N LEU A 19 -17.12 5.87 -50.16
CA LEU A 19 -16.77 5.99 -48.75
C LEU A 19 -15.40 6.64 -48.57
N ILE A 20 -15.36 7.76 -47.80
CA ILE A 20 -14.10 8.39 -47.42
C ILE A 20 -13.45 7.57 -46.31
N ARG A 21 -12.30 6.99 -46.60
CA ARG A 21 -11.43 6.34 -45.62
C ARG A 21 -10.63 7.43 -44.89
N ALA A 22 -10.60 7.32 -43.56
CA ALA A 22 -9.77 8.16 -42.72
C ALA A 22 -9.25 7.32 -41.54
N ALA A 23 -8.14 7.75 -40.98
CA ALA A 23 -7.55 7.12 -39.82
C ALA A 23 -6.97 8.17 -38.87
N GLY A 24 -6.82 7.82 -37.63
CA GLY A 24 -6.23 8.67 -36.59
C GLY A 24 -5.89 7.88 -35.35
N GLY A 25 -5.54 8.56 -34.30
CA GLY A 25 -5.19 7.88 -33.06
C GLY A 25 -5.35 8.75 -31.84
N VAL A 26 -5.27 8.10 -30.70
CA VAL A 26 -5.27 8.72 -29.38
C VAL A 26 -3.88 8.54 -28.77
N PRO A 27 -2.98 9.55 -28.90
CA PRO A 27 -1.72 9.53 -28.19
C PRO A 27 -1.98 9.55 -26.70
N VAL A 28 -1.30 8.66 -25.97
CA VAL A 28 -1.40 8.55 -24.51
C VAL A 28 -0.03 8.76 -23.88
N ARG A 29 -0.05 9.26 -22.64
CA ARG A 29 1.13 9.30 -21.76
C ARG A 29 0.73 9.04 -20.33
N GLU A 30 1.60 8.38 -19.60
CA GLU A 30 1.43 8.23 -18.16
C GLU A 30 2.15 9.35 -17.42
N THR A 31 1.52 9.85 -16.36
CA THR A 31 2.06 10.87 -15.47
C THR A 31 1.86 10.42 -14.02
N LEU A 32 2.44 11.14 -13.07
CA LEU A 32 2.19 10.88 -11.64
C LEU A 32 0.72 11.06 -11.25
N ASP A 33 -0.04 11.83 -12.04
CA ASP A 33 -1.46 12.11 -11.81
C ASP A 33 -2.39 11.18 -12.63
N GLY A 34 -1.83 10.13 -13.26
CA GLY A 34 -2.56 9.15 -14.07
C GLY A 34 -2.40 9.30 -15.58
N LEU A 35 -3.22 8.54 -16.33
CA LEU A 35 -3.20 8.51 -17.79
C LEU A 35 -3.76 9.80 -18.37
N GLN A 36 -3.01 10.41 -19.30
CA GLN A 36 -3.46 11.56 -20.09
C GLN A 36 -3.56 11.19 -21.57
N VAL A 37 -4.56 11.76 -22.23
CA VAL A 37 -4.78 11.67 -23.68
C VAL A 37 -4.52 13.02 -24.34
N LEU A 38 -4.05 13.00 -25.59
CA LEU A 38 -3.87 14.21 -26.38
C LEU A 38 -5.14 14.51 -27.17
N VAL A 39 -5.70 15.69 -26.99
CA VAL A 39 -6.78 16.26 -27.82
C VAL A 39 -6.30 17.49 -28.56
N ILE A 40 -6.82 17.72 -29.77
CA ILE A 40 -6.48 18.87 -30.60
C ILE A 40 -7.68 19.76 -30.83
N HIS A 41 -7.46 21.07 -30.90
CA HIS A 41 -8.45 22.06 -31.34
C HIS A 41 -8.26 22.39 -32.81
N ARG A 42 -9.37 22.36 -33.57
CA ARG A 42 -9.36 22.68 -35.01
C ARG A 42 -10.13 23.95 -35.26
N PRO A 43 -9.46 25.10 -35.48
CA PRO A 43 -10.11 26.42 -35.59
C PRO A 43 -11.09 26.50 -36.75
N GLN A 44 -10.86 25.76 -37.83
CA GLN A 44 -11.75 25.74 -39.00
C GLN A 44 -13.16 25.23 -38.65
N TYR A 45 -13.23 24.32 -37.65
CA TYR A 45 -14.50 23.71 -37.22
C TYR A 45 -14.95 24.22 -35.84
N GLY A 46 -14.05 24.86 -35.08
CA GLY A 46 -14.28 25.31 -33.71
C GLY A 46 -14.50 24.13 -32.76
N ASP A 47 -13.84 22.98 -33.00
CA ASP A 47 -14.09 21.75 -32.28
C ASP A 47 -12.80 21.18 -31.65
N TRP A 48 -12.98 20.38 -30.59
CA TRP A 48 -11.98 19.55 -30.01
C TRP A 48 -12.21 18.09 -30.43
N SER A 49 -11.16 17.42 -30.88
CA SER A 49 -11.23 16.01 -31.31
C SER A 49 -9.88 15.31 -31.18
N PHE A 50 -9.85 14.02 -31.46
CA PHE A 50 -8.58 13.30 -31.63
C PHE A 50 -7.96 13.59 -32.99
N PRO A 51 -6.62 13.62 -33.12
CA PRO A 51 -5.91 13.81 -34.37
C PRO A 51 -6.28 12.70 -35.36
N LYS A 52 -6.65 13.10 -36.59
CA LYS A 52 -7.12 12.20 -37.66
C LYS A 52 -7.24 12.88 -39.00
N GLY A 53 -6.98 12.18 -40.05
CA GLY A 53 -7.17 12.69 -41.40
C GLY A 53 -7.55 11.64 -42.44
N LYS A 54 -7.50 11.99 -43.72
CA LYS A 54 -7.88 11.10 -44.82
C LYS A 54 -6.72 10.26 -45.25
N CYS A 55 -6.97 8.96 -45.49
CA CYS A 55 -5.96 8.08 -46.06
C CYS A 55 -5.70 8.45 -47.51
N GLU A 56 -4.44 8.44 -47.92
CA GLU A 56 -4.02 8.60 -49.27
C GLU A 56 -4.34 7.36 -50.12
N PRO A 57 -4.38 7.49 -51.46
CA PRO A 57 -4.60 6.35 -52.35
C PRO A 57 -3.51 5.30 -52.22
N GLY A 58 -3.88 4.10 -51.79
CA GLY A 58 -2.96 2.97 -51.61
C GLY A 58 -2.31 2.91 -50.20
N GLU A 59 -2.57 3.89 -49.34
CA GLU A 59 -2.09 3.91 -47.95
C GLU A 59 -2.92 2.95 -47.11
N SER A 60 -2.26 2.23 -46.17
CA SER A 60 -2.97 1.47 -45.15
C SER A 60 -3.59 2.42 -44.08
N ASP A 61 -4.63 1.96 -43.38
CA ASP A 61 -5.24 2.79 -42.33
C ASP A 61 -4.27 3.02 -41.15
N GLU A 62 -3.40 2.05 -40.87
CA GLU A 62 -2.34 2.10 -39.87
C GLU A 62 -1.27 3.17 -40.18
N ALA A 63 -0.80 3.20 -41.43
CA ALA A 63 0.15 4.21 -41.89
C ALA A 63 -0.46 5.60 -41.92
N CYS A 64 -1.72 5.69 -42.35
CA CYS A 64 -2.50 6.93 -42.33
C CYS A 64 -2.63 7.48 -40.90
N ALA A 65 -2.94 6.61 -39.90
CA ALA A 65 -3.10 7.03 -38.49
C ALA A 65 -1.81 7.66 -37.94
N THR A 66 -0.68 7.02 -38.11
CA THR A 66 0.62 7.52 -37.63
C THR A 66 1.05 8.79 -38.35
N ARG A 67 0.87 8.87 -39.66
CA ARG A 67 1.20 10.07 -40.48
C ARG A 67 0.34 11.28 -40.07
N GLU A 68 -0.99 11.11 -39.97
CA GLU A 68 -1.90 12.21 -39.61
C GLU A 68 -1.65 12.73 -38.19
N VAL A 69 -1.36 11.83 -37.24
CA VAL A 69 -0.98 12.23 -35.87
C VAL A 69 0.32 13.03 -35.87
N GLU A 70 1.34 12.60 -36.63
CA GLU A 70 2.61 13.32 -36.77
C GLU A 70 2.41 14.67 -37.46
N GLU A 71 1.59 14.75 -38.52
CA GLU A 71 1.29 15.98 -39.26
C GLU A 71 0.53 16.99 -38.40
N GLU A 72 -0.46 16.57 -37.59
CA GLU A 72 -1.28 17.46 -36.78
C GLU A 72 -0.63 17.83 -35.43
N THR A 73 0.26 16.99 -34.87
CA THR A 73 0.79 17.16 -33.52
C THR A 73 2.32 17.26 -33.43
N GLY A 74 3.05 16.84 -34.46
CA GLY A 74 4.50 16.73 -34.45
C GLY A 74 5.05 15.53 -33.65
N LEU A 75 4.18 14.69 -33.07
CA LEU A 75 4.56 13.52 -32.30
C LEU A 75 4.75 12.30 -33.20
N VAL A 76 5.86 11.61 -33.05
CA VAL A 76 6.10 10.32 -33.69
C VAL A 76 5.60 9.22 -32.74
N CYS A 77 4.64 8.43 -33.25
CA CYS A 77 3.94 7.44 -32.45
C CYS A 77 4.06 6.02 -33.03
N SER A 78 4.03 5.01 -32.17
CA SER A 78 3.80 3.61 -32.52
C SER A 78 2.36 3.22 -32.22
N LEU A 79 1.78 2.39 -33.10
CA LEU A 79 0.46 1.81 -32.88
C LEU A 79 0.50 0.79 -31.74
N GLU A 80 -0.51 0.82 -30.89
CA GLU A 80 -0.78 -0.20 -29.88
C GLU A 80 -2.08 -0.94 -30.24
N GLU A 81 -3.16 -0.68 -29.58
CA GLU A 81 -4.44 -1.36 -29.74
C GLU A 81 -5.34 -0.64 -30.75
N GLU A 82 -6.09 -1.40 -31.57
CA GLU A 82 -7.13 -0.83 -32.43
C GLU A 82 -8.37 -0.48 -31.60
N LEU A 83 -8.82 0.75 -31.73
CA LEU A 83 -9.97 1.31 -31.02
C LEU A 83 -11.24 1.26 -31.90
N PRO A 84 -12.43 1.45 -31.32
CA PRO A 84 -13.68 1.50 -32.08
C PRO A 84 -13.62 2.53 -33.22
N SER A 85 -14.04 2.11 -34.42
CA SER A 85 -14.14 3.00 -35.56
C SER A 85 -15.41 3.86 -35.49
N THR A 86 -15.32 5.10 -35.98
CA THR A 86 -16.47 6.00 -36.09
C THR A 86 -16.92 6.17 -37.52
N SER A 87 -18.24 6.26 -37.76
CA SER A 87 -18.82 6.51 -39.08
C SER A 87 -19.81 7.67 -39.04
N TYR A 88 -19.67 8.58 -39.98
CA TYR A 88 -20.55 9.76 -40.06
C TYR A 88 -20.55 10.35 -41.48
N THR A 89 -21.46 11.25 -41.74
CA THR A 89 -21.50 12.02 -43.00
C THR A 89 -20.74 13.34 -42.84
N ASP A 90 -19.80 13.63 -43.72
CA ASP A 90 -19.03 14.86 -43.67
C ASP A 90 -19.85 16.12 -44.14
N ALA A 91 -19.29 17.31 -43.99
CA ALA A 91 -19.95 18.58 -44.38
C ALA A 91 -20.29 18.67 -45.87
N LYS A 92 -19.84 17.75 -46.70
CA LYS A 92 -20.14 17.65 -48.14
C LYS A 92 -21.09 16.49 -48.45
N ASP A 93 -21.81 16.02 -47.43
CA ASP A 93 -22.79 14.94 -47.52
C ASP A 93 -22.21 13.60 -48.05
N ARG A 94 -20.94 13.31 -47.69
CA ARG A 94 -20.25 12.07 -48.09
C ARG A 94 -20.03 11.16 -46.87
N PRO A 95 -20.29 9.86 -46.97
CA PRO A 95 -20.03 8.92 -45.87
C PRO A 95 -18.53 8.86 -45.60
N LYS A 96 -18.15 9.03 -44.35
CA LYS A 96 -16.78 8.97 -43.87
C LYS A 96 -16.69 7.92 -42.75
N ARG A 97 -15.67 7.04 -42.80
CA ARG A 97 -15.31 6.13 -41.71
C ARG A 97 -13.93 6.48 -41.23
N VAL A 98 -13.74 6.55 -39.92
CA VAL A 98 -12.45 6.79 -39.26
C VAL A 98 -12.11 5.59 -38.40
N ARG A 99 -10.94 5.00 -38.62
CA ARG A 99 -10.34 3.97 -37.74
C ARG A 99 -9.39 4.65 -36.79
N TYR A 100 -9.35 4.19 -35.54
CA TYR A 100 -8.52 4.75 -34.48
C TYR A 100 -7.67 3.69 -33.84
N TRP A 101 -6.50 4.12 -33.31
CA TRP A 101 -5.60 3.31 -32.50
C TRP A 101 -5.18 4.07 -31.26
N ARG A 102 -4.96 3.34 -30.16
CA ARG A 102 -4.16 3.81 -29.02
C ARG A 102 -2.72 3.94 -29.50
N LEU A 103 -2.06 5.05 -29.15
CA LEU A 103 -0.76 5.39 -29.68
C LEU A 103 0.22 5.68 -28.54
N ARG A 104 1.35 4.99 -28.56
CA ARG A 104 2.49 5.27 -27.68
C ARG A 104 3.46 6.22 -28.38
N ILE A 105 3.89 7.28 -27.66
CA ILE A 105 4.88 8.23 -28.16
C ILE A 105 6.25 7.56 -28.16
N VAL A 106 6.93 7.61 -29.31
CA VAL A 106 8.29 7.11 -29.47
C VAL A 106 9.29 8.22 -29.81
N GLY A 107 8.82 9.44 -30.11
CA GLY A 107 9.65 10.60 -30.42
C GLY A 107 8.85 11.82 -30.86
N GLY A 108 9.53 12.81 -31.38
CA GLY A 108 8.93 14.07 -31.81
C GLY A 108 8.73 15.08 -30.68
N GLU A 109 8.29 16.26 -31.03
CA GLU A 109 7.92 17.31 -30.08
C GLU A 109 6.55 17.85 -30.43
N LEU A 110 5.71 18.10 -29.42
CA LEU A 110 4.38 18.66 -29.62
C LEU A 110 4.48 20.03 -30.32
N ARG A 111 3.98 20.11 -31.51
CA ARG A 111 3.96 21.32 -32.35
C ARG A 111 2.62 21.44 -33.05
N PHE A 112 2.09 22.64 -33.11
CA PHE A 112 0.88 22.92 -33.89
C PHE A 112 1.28 23.06 -35.35
N VAL A 113 0.84 22.13 -36.18
CA VAL A 113 1.13 22.11 -37.60
C VAL A 113 -0.19 21.84 -38.34
N HIS A 114 -0.36 22.51 -39.50
CA HIS A 114 -1.52 22.37 -40.40
C HIS A 114 -2.88 22.78 -39.83
N GLU A 115 -3.75 21.82 -39.45
CA GLU A 115 -5.16 22.07 -39.14
C GLU A 115 -5.43 22.41 -37.67
N ALA A 116 -4.48 22.14 -36.75
CA ALA A 116 -4.61 22.36 -35.32
C ALA A 116 -3.97 23.71 -34.91
N ASP A 117 -4.62 24.48 -34.04
CA ASP A 117 -4.08 25.70 -33.43
C ASP A 117 -3.84 25.54 -31.91
N ASP A 118 -4.37 24.51 -31.28
CA ASP A 118 -4.13 24.14 -29.88
C ASP A 118 -4.12 22.61 -29.74
N ALA A 119 -3.33 22.11 -28.80
CA ALA A 119 -3.36 20.70 -28.41
C ALA A 119 -3.07 20.60 -26.93
N ARG A 120 -3.80 19.71 -26.24
CA ARG A 120 -3.72 19.58 -24.78
C ARG A 120 -3.60 18.13 -24.37
N TRP A 121 -2.68 17.92 -23.46
CA TRP A 121 -2.66 16.72 -22.63
C TRP A 121 -3.64 16.90 -21.50
N VAL A 122 -4.65 16.04 -21.45
CA VAL A 122 -5.76 16.15 -20.50
C VAL A 122 -6.06 14.79 -19.89
N SER A 123 -6.59 14.80 -18.67
CA SER A 123 -7.16 13.61 -18.04
C SER A 123 -8.39 13.12 -18.83
N ALA A 124 -8.82 11.88 -18.59
CA ALA A 124 -10.03 11.33 -19.22
C ALA A 124 -11.27 12.21 -18.93
N ALA A 125 -11.43 12.68 -17.69
CA ALA A 125 -12.55 13.52 -17.29
C ALA A 125 -12.55 14.89 -17.98
N GLU A 126 -11.38 15.50 -18.13
CA GLU A 126 -11.22 16.74 -18.89
C GLU A 126 -11.48 16.52 -20.39
N ALA A 127 -10.98 15.40 -20.95
CA ALA A 127 -11.23 15.04 -22.35
C ALA A 127 -12.74 14.88 -22.64
N GLU A 128 -13.49 14.21 -21.73
CA GLU A 128 -14.95 14.09 -21.86
C GLU A 128 -15.66 15.44 -21.89
N SER A 129 -15.15 16.43 -21.15
CA SER A 129 -15.72 17.78 -21.13
C SER A 129 -15.34 18.62 -22.36
N LEU A 130 -14.18 18.34 -22.98
CA LEU A 130 -13.64 19.08 -24.10
C LEU A 130 -14.11 18.56 -25.45
N LEU A 131 -14.16 17.22 -25.63
CA LEU A 131 -14.50 16.60 -26.91
C LEU A 131 -15.87 17.04 -27.39
N SER A 132 -15.91 17.52 -28.62
CA SER A 132 -17.10 18.16 -29.21
C SER A 132 -18.11 17.17 -29.78
N TYR A 133 -17.80 15.87 -29.85
CA TYR A 133 -18.64 14.86 -30.48
C TYR A 133 -18.79 13.58 -29.66
N ASP A 134 -20.01 13.10 -29.46
CA ASP A 134 -20.29 11.84 -28.75
C ASP A 134 -19.57 10.62 -29.34
N ARG A 135 -19.32 10.60 -30.64
CA ARG A 135 -18.54 9.52 -31.30
C ARG A 135 -17.09 9.45 -30.83
N ASP A 136 -16.49 10.60 -30.49
CA ASP A 136 -15.12 10.66 -29.98
C ASP A 136 -15.08 10.23 -28.50
N LEU A 137 -16.17 10.37 -27.75
CA LEU A 137 -16.31 9.84 -26.39
C LEU A 137 -16.27 8.30 -26.37
N THR A 138 -16.82 7.65 -27.40
CA THR A 138 -16.73 6.19 -27.52
C THR A 138 -15.26 5.73 -27.71
N VAL A 139 -14.50 6.49 -28.51
CA VAL A 139 -13.07 6.24 -28.72
C VAL A 139 -12.29 6.50 -27.42
N LEU A 140 -12.58 7.60 -26.72
CA LEU A 140 -11.97 7.93 -25.43
C LEU A 140 -12.16 6.81 -24.41
N ARG A 141 -13.41 6.38 -24.21
CA ARG A 141 -13.74 5.33 -23.24
C ARG A 141 -13.02 4.02 -23.54
N ALA A 142 -12.90 3.65 -24.80
CA ALA A 142 -12.14 2.47 -25.18
C ALA A 142 -10.62 2.66 -24.95
N THR A 143 -10.10 3.90 -25.12
CA THR A 143 -8.67 4.21 -24.88
C THR A 143 -8.28 4.12 -23.41
N VAL A 144 -9.12 4.65 -22.54
CA VAL A 144 -8.80 4.79 -21.10
C VAL A 144 -9.41 3.68 -20.25
N GLY A 145 -10.27 2.84 -20.83
CA GLY A 145 -11.00 1.80 -20.10
C GLY A 145 -11.82 2.38 -18.95
N ILE A 146 -12.02 1.57 -17.90
CA ILE A 146 -12.73 1.99 -16.69
C ILE A 146 -11.79 2.56 -15.59
N GLY A 147 -10.48 2.55 -15.81
CA GLY A 147 -9.49 2.95 -14.80
C GLY A 147 -9.77 4.32 -14.20
N HIS A 148 -10.04 5.31 -15.03
CA HIS A 148 -10.36 6.68 -14.57
C HIS A 148 -11.63 6.77 -13.73
N LEU A 149 -12.59 5.84 -13.90
CA LEU A 149 -13.81 5.77 -13.09
C LEU A 149 -13.49 5.14 -11.73
N LEU A 150 -12.59 4.16 -11.72
CA LEU A 150 -12.10 3.53 -10.49
C LEU A 150 -11.28 4.53 -9.66
N ASP A 151 -10.44 5.35 -10.30
CA ASP A 151 -9.68 6.40 -9.63
C ASP A 151 -10.58 7.49 -9.04
N ALA A 152 -11.61 7.87 -9.79
CA ALA A 152 -12.61 8.85 -9.33
C ALA A 152 -13.51 8.29 -8.22
N GLY A 153 -13.57 6.96 -8.05
CA GLY A 153 -14.55 6.33 -7.15
C GLY A 153 -15.98 6.68 -7.53
N ASP A 154 -16.30 6.63 -8.85
CA ASP A 154 -17.61 7.04 -9.39
C ASP A 154 -18.48 5.80 -9.72
N PRO A 155 -19.28 5.31 -8.76
CA PRO A 155 -20.07 4.11 -8.95
C PRO A 155 -21.19 4.28 -9.98
N GLU A 156 -21.77 5.47 -10.14
CA GLU A 156 -22.86 5.68 -11.10
C GLU A 156 -22.34 5.53 -12.54
N ARG A 157 -21.22 6.14 -12.85
CA ARG A 157 -20.59 6.04 -14.17
C ARG A 157 -19.98 4.65 -14.41
N LEU A 158 -19.43 4.03 -13.38
CA LEU A 158 -18.95 2.65 -13.45
C LEU A 158 -20.11 1.68 -13.79
N ALA A 159 -21.26 1.81 -13.13
CA ALA A 159 -22.43 1.00 -13.41
C ALA A 159 -22.90 1.16 -14.87
N GLN A 160 -22.91 2.39 -15.40
CA GLN A 160 -23.25 2.67 -16.80
C GLN A 160 -22.24 2.03 -17.76
N ALA A 161 -20.95 2.12 -17.47
CA ALA A 161 -19.90 1.53 -18.30
C ALA A 161 -20.02 -0.02 -18.33
N LEU A 162 -20.20 -0.64 -17.17
CA LEU A 162 -20.37 -2.11 -17.06
C LEU A 162 -21.68 -2.62 -17.69
N ALA A 163 -22.74 -1.81 -17.63
CA ALA A 163 -24.00 -2.15 -18.32
C ALA A 163 -23.86 -2.10 -19.85
N ALA A 164 -23.03 -1.17 -20.36
CA ALA A 164 -22.76 -1.06 -21.80
C ALA A 164 -21.77 -2.14 -22.29
N ASP A 165 -20.78 -2.48 -21.49
CA ASP A 165 -19.79 -3.52 -21.76
C ASP A 165 -19.38 -4.24 -20.46
N PRO A 166 -20.03 -5.38 -20.14
CA PRO A 166 -19.66 -6.14 -18.95
C PRO A 166 -18.21 -6.66 -18.95
N SER A 167 -17.59 -6.83 -20.13
CA SER A 167 -16.21 -7.31 -20.24
C SER A 167 -15.19 -6.28 -19.73
N ALA A 168 -15.56 -5.00 -19.68
CA ALA A 168 -14.72 -3.95 -19.10
C ALA A 168 -14.35 -4.21 -17.64
N GLY A 169 -15.23 -4.90 -16.88
CA GLY A 169 -14.95 -5.32 -15.49
C GLY A 169 -13.86 -6.38 -15.34
N GLN A 170 -13.37 -6.93 -16.46
CA GLN A 170 -12.29 -7.93 -16.50
C GLN A 170 -11.10 -7.49 -17.35
N THR A 171 -11.24 -6.38 -18.09
CA THR A 171 -10.17 -5.83 -18.93
C THR A 171 -9.12 -5.16 -18.05
N PRO A 172 -7.85 -5.60 -18.09
CA PRO A 172 -6.82 -5.05 -17.21
C PRO A 172 -6.66 -3.53 -17.33
N VAL A 173 -6.45 -2.88 -16.18
CA VAL A 173 -6.08 -1.47 -16.04
C VAL A 173 -4.67 -1.44 -15.46
N ASP A 174 -3.73 -0.86 -16.16
CA ASP A 174 -2.30 -0.82 -15.78
C ASP A 174 -1.73 -2.19 -15.35
N GLY A 175 -2.12 -3.22 -16.10
CA GLY A 175 -1.67 -4.61 -15.87
C GLY A 175 -2.39 -5.36 -14.75
N LEU A 176 -3.27 -4.70 -14.00
CA LEU A 176 -4.08 -5.30 -12.94
C LEU A 176 -5.53 -5.54 -13.41
N VAL A 177 -6.15 -6.60 -12.95
CA VAL A 177 -7.60 -6.74 -13.11
C VAL A 177 -8.31 -5.60 -12.36
N PRO A 178 -9.45 -5.08 -12.86
CA PRO A 178 -10.09 -3.87 -12.32
C PRO A 178 -10.36 -3.93 -10.81
N LEU A 179 -10.71 -5.09 -10.27
CA LEU A 179 -10.91 -5.27 -8.84
C LEU A 179 -9.64 -4.99 -8.03
N LEU A 180 -8.50 -5.57 -8.42
CA LEU A 180 -7.22 -5.32 -7.76
C LEU A 180 -6.72 -3.88 -7.98
N TYR A 181 -6.93 -3.33 -9.19
CA TYR A 181 -6.61 -1.93 -9.45
C TYR A 181 -7.36 -1.01 -8.48
N LEU A 182 -8.68 -1.20 -8.34
CA LEU A 182 -9.51 -0.44 -7.41
C LEU A 182 -8.99 -0.56 -5.96
N LEU A 183 -8.71 -1.79 -5.51
CA LEU A 183 -8.33 -2.04 -4.13
C LEU A 183 -6.90 -1.60 -3.80
N ARG A 184 -5.97 -1.58 -4.76
CA ARG A 184 -4.55 -1.30 -4.51
C ARG A 184 -4.07 0.08 -4.97
N ARG A 185 -4.62 0.61 -6.06
CA ARG A 185 -4.11 1.82 -6.72
C ARG A 185 -5.05 3.01 -6.59
N SER A 186 -6.36 2.77 -6.56
CA SER A 186 -7.35 3.85 -6.49
C SER A 186 -7.32 4.59 -5.15
N ALA A 187 -7.53 5.90 -5.20
CA ALA A 187 -7.74 6.76 -4.03
C ALA A 187 -9.19 6.72 -3.50
N ALA A 188 -10.09 6.00 -4.16
CA ALA A 188 -11.47 5.82 -3.72
C ALA A 188 -11.53 5.19 -2.33
N SER A 189 -12.48 5.61 -1.51
CA SER A 189 -12.61 5.16 -0.12
C SER A 189 -14.07 5.12 0.35
N GLY A 190 -14.30 4.57 1.53
CA GLY A 190 -15.61 4.58 2.17
C GLY A 190 -16.71 3.90 1.35
N ALA A 191 -17.85 4.56 1.20
CA ALA A 191 -19.00 3.99 0.49
C ALA A 191 -18.75 3.80 -1.01
N ASP A 192 -17.96 4.67 -1.63
CA ASP A 192 -17.74 4.66 -3.08
C ASP A 192 -16.89 3.45 -3.51
N ILE A 193 -15.81 3.15 -2.77
CA ILE A 193 -15.00 1.96 -3.08
C ILE A 193 -15.80 0.66 -2.88
N ARG A 194 -16.65 0.59 -1.85
CA ARG A 194 -17.48 -0.59 -1.59
C ARG A 194 -18.50 -0.79 -2.70
N GLU A 195 -19.14 0.29 -3.17
CA GLU A 195 -20.10 0.24 -4.26
C GLU A 195 -19.43 -0.11 -5.59
N CYS A 196 -18.27 0.48 -5.91
CA CYS A 196 -17.49 0.09 -7.08
C CYS A 196 -17.06 -1.39 -7.02
N THR A 197 -16.61 -1.87 -5.85
CA THR A 197 -16.27 -3.28 -5.63
C THR A 197 -17.48 -4.19 -5.88
N ARG A 198 -18.66 -3.85 -5.35
CA ARG A 198 -19.89 -4.60 -5.57
C ARG A 198 -20.23 -4.69 -7.05
N LEU A 199 -20.18 -3.60 -7.76
CA LEU A 199 -20.47 -3.54 -9.20
C LEU A 199 -19.50 -4.40 -10.02
N LEU A 200 -18.20 -4.39 -9.70
CA LEU A 200 -17.22 -5.25 -10.36
C LEU A 200 -17.49 -6.74 -10.09
N LEU A 201 -17.78 -7.11 -8.85
CA LEU A 201 -18.10 -8.49 -8.48
C LEU A 201 -19.39 -8.97 -9.16
N GLU A 202 -20.44 -8.14 -9.23
CA GLU A 202 -21.68 -8.43 -9.97
C GLU A 202 -21.46 -8.54 -11.49
N ALA A 203 -20.49 -7.83 -12.04
CA ALA A 203 -20.05 -7.96 -13.43
C ALA A 203 -19.15 -9.19 -13.67
N GLY A 204 -18.88 -10.01 -12.65
CA GLY A 204 -18.15 -11.26 -12.74
C GLY A 204 -16.64 -11.14 -12.49
N ALA A 205 -16.19 -10.10 -11.80
CA ALA A 205 -14.81 -10.06 -11.32
C ALA A 205 -14.56 -11.20 -10.33
N ASP A 206 -13.37 -11.81 -10.42
CA ASP A 206 -12.97 -12.88 -9.51
C ASP A 206 -12.65 -12.32 -8.12
N PRO A 207 -13.39 -12.67 -7.07
CA PRO A 207 -13.11 -12.23 -5.70
C PRO A 207 -11.81 -12.78 -5.13
N ASN A 208 -11.25 -13.84 -5.75
CA ASN A 208 -9.95 -14.44 -5.41
C ASN A 208 -8.81 -13.95 -6.31
N ALA A 209 -9.04 -12.88 -7.08
CA ALA A 209 -7.98 -12.27 -7.87
C ALA A 209 -6.78 -11.90 -6.99
N PHE A 210 -5.57 -12.12 -7.50
CA PHE A 210 -4.32 -11.76 -6.84
C PHE A 210 -3.33 -11.16 -7.85
N THR A 211 -2.35 -10.44 -7.32
CA THR A 211 -1.20 -9.96 -8.09
C THR A 211 0.09 -10.30 -7.34
N HIS A 212 1.12 -10.62 -8.10
CA HIS A 212 2.46 -10.85 -7.57
C HIS A 212 3.26 -9.56 -7.71
N GLU A 213 3.71 -9.00 -6.62
CA GLU A 213 4.55 -7.79 -6.59
C GLU A 213 5.91 -8.13 -6.01
N VAL A 214 6.95 -7.66 -6.70
CA VAL A 214 8.35 -7.77 -6.25
C VAL A 214 8.72 -6.44 -5.62
N GLU A 215 8.92 -6.45 -4.32
CA GLU A 215 9.32 -5.28 -3.55
C GLU A 215 10.79 -5.41 -3.06
N GLU A 216 11.36 -4.33 -2.57
CA GLU A 216 12.73 -4.32 -2.00
C GLU A 216 12.92 -5.35 -0.88
N TRP A 217 11.82 -5.71 -0.19
CA TRP A 217 11.79 -6.58 0.99
C TRP A 217 11.40 -8.04 0.69
N GLY A 218 11.04 -8.39 -0.54
CA GLY A 218 10.65 -9.73 -0.96
C GLY A 218 9.54 -9.74 -2.01
N ASP A 219 9.16 -10.94 -2.38
CA ASP A 219 8.11 -11.20 -3.36
C ASP A 219 6.80 -11.52 -2.61
N TRP A 220 5.72 -10.82 -2.92
CA TRP A 220 4.46 -10.94 -2.21
C TRP A 220 3.29 -11.14 -3.16
N ASP A 221 2.37 -12.01 -2.77
CA ASP A 221 1.08 -12.18 -3.43
C ASP A 221 0.01 -11.36 -2.69
N PHE A 222 -0.57 -10.39 -3.39
CA PHE A 222 -1.64 -9.58 -2.82
C PHE A 222 -2.98 -10.04 -3.36
N THR A 223 -3.78 -10.69 -2.52
CA THR A 223 -5.16 -11.04 -2.82
C THR A 223 -6.09 -9.84 -2.70
N ALA A 224 -7.29 -9.94 -3.28
CA ALA A 224 -8.31 -8.90 -3.10
C ALA A 224 -8.69 -8.72 -1.62
N VAL A 225 -8.79 -9.83 -0.85
CA VAL A 225 -9.09 -9.79 0.59
C VAL A 225 -7.96 -9.11 1.36
N ARG A 226 -6.69 -9.49 1.11
CA ARG A 226 -5.54 -8.86 1.72
C ARG A 226 -5.50 -7.35 1.43
N SER A 227 -5.76 -6.97 0.18
CA SER A 227 -5.79 -5.55 -0.23
C SER A 227 -6.90 -4.74 0.45
N ALA A 228 -8.02 -5.38 0.78
CA ALA A 228 -9.09 -4.77 1.56
C ALA A 228 -8.76 -4.67 3.06
N VAL A 229 -8.02 -5.64 3.60
CA VAL A 229 -7.48 -5.59 4.99
C VAL A 229 -6.52 -4.43 5.14
N ASP A 230 -5.61 -4.19 4.18
CA ASP A 230 -4.68 -3.07 4.20
C ASP A 230 -5.37 -1.69 4.25
N ARG A 231 -6.65 -1.63 3.83
CA ARG A 231 -7.49 -0.43 3.91
C ARG A 231 -8.24 -0.28 5.24
N ASP A 232 -8.12 -1.22 6.15
CA ASP A 232 -8.84 -1.28 7.44
C ASP A 232 -10.37 -1.16 7.28
N ASP A 233 -10.92 -1.78 6.22
CA ASP A 233 -12.34 -1.70 5.87
C ASP A 233 -13.03 -3.09 6.00
N ALA A 234 -13.54 -3.37 7.21
CA ALA A 234 -14.21 -4.65 7.49
C ALA A 234 -15.48 -4.89 6.65
N GLU A 235 -16.20 -3.83 6.22
CA GLU A 235 -17.36 -3.98 5.34
C GLU A 235 -16.93 -4.33 3.91
N LEU A 236 -15.82 -3.78 3.45
CA LEU A 236 -15.22 -4.15 2.15
C LEU A 236 -14.74 -5.60 2.16
N VAL A 237 -14.07 -6.03 3.23
CA VAL A 237 -13.67 -7.45 3.42
C VAL A 237 -14.90 -8.36 3.45
N ARG A 238 -15.95 -7.98 4.17
CA ARG A 238 -17.21 -8.75 4.21
C ARG A 238 -17.83 -8.88 2.82
N LEU A 239 -17.88 -7.80 2.06
CA LEU A 239 -18.39 -7.79 0.70
C LEU A 239 -17.66 -8.80 -0.20
N LEU A 240 -16.34 -8.87 -0.14
CA LEU A 240 -15.54 -9.84 -0.89
C LEU A 240 -15.83 -11.28 -0.45
N VAL A 241 -15.86 -11.53 0.87
CA VAL A 241 -16.15 -12.85 1.44
C VAL A 241 -17.55 -13.33 1.09
N ASP A 242 -18.55 -12.46 1.13
CA ASP A 242 -19.93 -12.77 0.74
C ASP A 242 -20.07 -13.12 -0.75
N HIS A 243 -19.14 -12.66 -1.60
CA HIS A 243 -19.04 -13.02 -3.01
C HIS A 243 -18.09 -14.19 -3.28
N GLY A 244 -17.61 -14.87 -2.24
CA GLY A 244 -16.84 -16.11 -2.36
C GLY A 244 -15.32 -15.95 -2.28
N ALA A 245 -14.82 -14.82 -1.81
CA ALA A 245 -13.41 -14.69 -1.51
C ALA A 245 -12.98 -15.62 -0.38
N GLU A 246 -11.82 -16.23 -0.51
CA GLU A 246 -11.22 -17.06 0.53
C GLU A 246 -10.69 -16.19 1.68
N ARG A 247 -10.88 -16.68 2.91
CA ARG A 247 -10.26 -16.12 4.11
C ARG A 247 -8.84 -16.68 4.20
N ASP A 248 -7.91 -16.09 3.46
CA ASP A 248 -6.53 -16.57 3.46
C ASP A 248 -5.79 -16.23 4.76
N ASP A 249 -4.71 -16.97 5.01
CA ASP A 249 -3.94 -16.84 6.26
C ASP A 249 -3.16 -15.54 6.31
N ASP A 250 -2.73 -15.03 5.17
CA ASP A 250 -2.02 -13.75 5.07
C ASP A 250 -2.94 -12.58 5.44
N ALA A 251 -4.19 -12.59 4.95
CA ALA A 251 -5.19 -11.60 5.32
C ALA A 251 -5.49 -11.63 6.85
N ILE A 252 -5.56 -12.81 7.48
CA ILE A 252 -5.76 -12.93 8.93
C ILE A 252 -4.54 -12.39 9.69
N TYR A 253 -3.34 -12.74 9.25
CA TYR A 253 -2.10 -12.26 9.84
C TYR A 253 -2.09 -10.71 9.87
N HIS A 254 -2.33 -10.06 8.72
CA HIS A 254 -2.35 -8.61 8.64
C HIS A 254 -3.57 -7.95 9.31
N ALA A 255 -4.71 -8.64 9.40
CA ALA A 255 -5.84 -8.16 10.20
C ALA A 255 -5.49 -8.06 11.69
N CYS A 256 -4.51 -8.85 12.17
CA CYS A 256 -4.01 -8.71 13.53
C CYS A 256 -3.20 -7.43 13.78
N GLU A 257 -2.69 -6.78 12.74
CA GLU A 257 -1.94 -5.52 12.83
C GLU A 257 -2.86 -4.31 13.07
N HIS A 258 -4.14 -4.43 12.68
CA HIS A 258 -5.15 -3.42 12.92
C HIS A 258 -5.73 -3.54 14.34
N GLY A 259 -6.14 -2.42 14.91
CA GLY A 259 -6.78 -2.38 16.22
C GLY A 259 -8.21 -2.94 16.20
N GLY A 260 -8.64 -3.51 17.35
CA GLY A 260 -10.00 -4.02 17.51
C GLY A 260 -10.25 -5.38 16.85
N THR A 261 -11.52 -5.70 16.59
CA THR A 261 -11.95 -7.04 16.18
C THR A 261 -12.72 -7.09 14.87
N ALA A 262 -13.05 -5.95 14.27
CA ALA A 262 -13.98 -5.88 13.13
C ALA A 262 -13.51 -6.71 11.91
N LEU A 263 -12.24 -6.64 11.54
CA LEU A 263 -11.65 -7.44 10.46
C LEU A 263 -11.60 -8.92 10.85
N LEU A 264 -11.17 -9.22 12.08
CA LEU A 264 -11.06 -10.58 12.59
C LEU A 264 -12.41 -11.29 12.67
N GLU A 265 -13.50 -10.58 12.99
CA GLU A 265 -14.86 -11.14 12.98
C GLU A 265 -15.29 -11.63 11.60
N VAL A 266 -14.89 -10.91 10.55
CA VAL A 266 -15.20 -11.32 9.17
C VAL A 266 -14.30 -12.46 8.71
N LEU A 267 -13.02 -12.42 9.06
CA LEU A 267 -12.01 -13.36 8.58
C LEU A 267 -11.91 -14.64 9.42
N TRP A 268 -12.59 -14.70 10.56
CA TRP A 268 -12.48 -15.84 11.46
C TRP A 268 -12.78 -17.18 10.76
N LYS A 269 -11.88 -18.15 10.97
CA LYS A 269 -12.03 -19.54 10.54
C LYS A 269 -11.33 -20.47 11.56
N PRO A 270 -11.68 -21.78 11.60
CA PRO A 270 -10.92 -22.73 12.42
C PRO A 270 -9.44 -22.75 12.06
N GLY A 271 -8.57 -22.70 13.06
CA GLY A 271 -7.12 -22.58 12.92
C GLY A 271 -6.61 -21.14 13.03
N ALA A 272 -7.49 -20.14 12.99
CA ALA A 272 -7.11 -18.74 13.15
C ALA A 272 -6.69 -18.40 14.60
N GLU A 273 -7.06 -19.23 15.58
CA GLU A 273 -6.62 -19.10 16.99
C GLU A 273 -5.11 -19.07 17.15
N ASP A 274 -4.38 -19.66 16.22
CA ASP A 274 -2.92 -19.67 16.20
C ASP A 274 -2.27 -18.29 16.04
N TYR A 275 -3.00 -17.31 15.50
CA TYR A 275 -2.53 -15.93 15.34
C TYR A 275 -2.60 -15.09 16.62
N VAL A 276 -3.05 -15.66 17.76
CA VAL A 276 -3.09 -14.96 19.05
C VAL A 276 -1.76 -14.32 19.43
N GLY A 277 -0.63 -14.98 19.11
CA GLY A 277 0.71 -14.46 19.36
C GLY A 277 1.01 -13.15 18.62
N HIS A 278 0.43 -12.94 17.44
CA HIS A 278 0.62 -11.72 16.68
C HIS A 278 -0.09 -10.51 17.31
N LYS A 279 -1.23 -10.72 17.99
CA LYS A 279 -1.87 -9.65 18.79
C LYS A 279 -1.03 -9.17 19.98
N VAL A 280 -0.09 -10.00 20.44
CA VAL A 280 0.87 -9.59 21.48
C VAL A 280 1.85 -8.54 20.93
N ASP A 281 2.18 -8.57 19.64
CA ASP A 281 3.07 -7.59 19.01
C ASP A 281 2.50 -6.16 19.04
N PHE A 282 1.18 -6.01 19.06
CA PHE A 282 0.48 -4.71 18.98
C PHE A 282 -0.17 -4.26 20.29
N GLU A 283 -0.05 -5.02 21.37
CA GLU A 283 -0.66 -4.74 22.68
C GLU A 283 -2.19 -4.51 22.63
N ASP A 284 -2.85 -5.15 21.67
CA ASP A 284 -4.30 -5.04 21.50
C ASP A 284 -5.07 -5.94 22.47
N LEU A 285 -5.55 -5.35 23.58
CA LEU A 285 -6.32 -6.05 24.61
C LEU A 285 -7.65 -6.59 24.10
N GLU A 286 -8.31 -5.89 23.19
CA GLU A 286 -9.59 -6.32 22.61
C GLU A 286 -9.38 -7.49 21.66
N GLY A 287 -8.41 -7.37 20.76
CA GLY A 287 -8.02 -8.46 19.87
C GLY A 287 -7.53 -9.70 20.62
N LEU A 288 -6.74 -9.53 21.70
CA LEU A 288 -6.33 -10.66 22.53
C LEU A 288 -7.54 -11.38 23.13
N ARG A 289 -8.52 -10.67 23.71
CA ARG A 289 -9.76 -11.26 24.24
C ARG A 289 -10.54 -11.99 23.19
N PHE A 290 -10.64 -11.43 21.98
CA PHE A 290 -11.31 -12.05 20.85
C PHE A 290 -10.78 -13.47 20.57
N PHE A 291 -9.45 -13.63 20.57
CA PHE A 291 -8.79 -14.93 20.39
C PHE A 291 -9.02 -15.87 21.57
N LEU A 292 -8.89 -15.37 22.81
CA LEU A 292 -9.09 -16.16 24.04
C LEU A 292 -10.52 -16.69 24.15
N GLU A 293 -11.53 -15.89 23.83
CA GLU A 293 -12.94 -16.30 23.82
C GLU A 293 -13.24 -17.39 22.78
N ARG A 294 -12.38 -17.53 21.77
CA ARG A 294 -12.46 -18.53 20.71
C ARG A 294 -11.56 -19.72 20.91
N GLY A 295 -10.93 -19.81 22.09
CA GLY A 295 -10.19 -21.01 22.53
C GLY A 295 -8.70 -20.99 22.21
N ALA A 296 -8.10 -19.85 21.87
CA ALA A 296 -6.66 -19.75 21.70
C ALA A 296 -5.91 -20.16 22.96
N ASP A 297 -4.89 -21.00 22.82
CA ASP A 297 -4.02 -21.44 23.93
C ASP A 297 -2.80 -20.52 24.06
N VAL A 298 -2.81 -19.70 25.10
CA VAL A 298 -1.70 -18.77 25.41
C VAL A 298 -0.38 -19.50 25.73
N ASN A 299 -0.44 -20.78 26.10
CA ASN A 299 0.74 -21.59 26.41
C ASN A 299 1.37 -22.17 25.15
N GLU A 300 0.59 -22.59 24.18
CA GLU A 300 1.12 -23.17 22.94
C GLU A 300 2.01 -22.18 22.20
N ARG A 301 1.59 -20.92 22.13
CA ARG A 301 2.32 -19.82 21.48
C ARG A 301 3.25 -19.05 22.44
N CYS A 302 3.42 -19.51 23.68
CA CYS A 302 4.25 -18.83 24.69
C CYS A 302 3.93 -17.33 24.82
N CYS A 303 2.65 -16.95 24.80
CA CYS A 303 2.22 -15.54 24.80
C CYS A 303 2.78 -14.76 26.01
N LEU A 304 2.93 -15.41 27.17
CA LEU A 304 3.52 -14.78 28.37
C LEU A 304 4.97 -14.36 28.12
N HIS A 305 5.80 -15.24 27.57
CA HIS A 305 7.18 -14.89 27.22
C HIS A 305 7.23 -13.79 26.19
N HIS A 306 6.39 -13.89 25.16
CA HIS A 306 6.33 -12.92 24.09
C HIS A 306 5.95 -11.52 24.64
N ALA A 307 4.92 -11.45 25.51
CA ALA A 307 4.51 -10.19 26.14
C ALA A 307 5.61 -9.58 27.02
N ILE A 308 6.34 -10.40 27.78
CA ILE A 308 7.48 -9.95 28.58
C ILE A 308 8.60 -9.43 27.69
N ALA A 309 8.97 -10.20 26.67
CA ALA A 309 10.04 -9.83 25.74
C ALA A 309 9.73 -8.56 24.94
N ARG A 310 8.46 -8.29 24.64
CA ARG A 310 7.98 -7.06 23.98
C ARG A 310 7.72 -5.90 24.94
N GLY A 311 7.99 -6.07 26.24
CA GLY A 311 7.78 -5.02 27.25
C GLY A 311 6.32 -4.58 27.40
N ARG A 312 5.37 -5.50 27.22
CA ARG A 312 3.95 -5.19 27.29
C ARG A 312 3.53 -4.76 28.68
N THR A 313 2.47 -3.93 28.77
CA THR A 313 1.98 -3.43 30.04
C THR A 313 1.58 -4.55 31.00
N LEU A 314 1.65 -4.26 32.28
CA LEU A 314 1.26 -5.22 33.32
C LEU A 314 -0.18 -5.71 33.14
N ARG A 315 -1.08 -4.82 32.67
CA ARG A 315 -2.49 -5.18 32.39
C ARG A 315 -2.61 -6.22 31.26
N PHE A 316 -1.77 -6.10 30.24
CA PHE A 316 -1.73 -7.05 29.12
C PHE A 316 -1.22 -8.41 29.60
N ILE A 317 -0.13 -8.41 30.39
CA ILE A 317 0.43 -9.61 31.00
C ILE A 317 -0.58 -10.28 31.94
N GLN A 318 -1.30 -9.50 32.75
CA GLN A 318 -2.35 -10.01 33.63
C GLN A 318 -3.45 -10.74 32.87
N LEU A 319 -3.91 -10.19 31.75
CA LEU A 319 -4.92 -10.85 30.90
C LEU A 319 -4.44 -12.21 30.38
N ILE A 320 -3.17 -12.32 29.99
CA ILE A 320 -2.56 -13.59 29.58
C ILE A 320 -2.50 -14.59 30.74
N LEU A 321 -2.16 -14.12 31.95
CA LEU A 321 -2.15 -14.95 33.16
C LEU A 321 -3.55 -15.40 33.57
N GLU A 322 -4.55 -14.50 33.50
CA GLU A 322 -5.97 -14.81 33.75
C GLU A 322 -6.51 -15.85 32.76
N ALA A 323 -5.97 -15.87 31.54
CA ALA A 323 -6.28 -16.89 30.52
C ALA A 323 -5.59 -18.24 30.75
N GLY A 324 -4.82 -18.39 31.84
CA GLY A 324 -4.21 -19.65 32.24
C GLY A 324 -2.79 -19.86 31.74
N ALA A 325 -2.05 -18.80 31.46
CA ALA A 325 -0.63 -18.95 31.15
C ALA A 325 0.15 -19.56 32.31
N ASP A 326 0.97 -20.58 32.03
CA ASP A 326 1.82 -21.23 32.99
C ASP A 326 3.03 -20.35 33.32
N VAL A 327 3.12 -19.88 34.58
CA VAL A 327 4.16 -18.95 35.06
C VAL A 327 5.56 -19.58 35.07
N ASP A 328 5.66 -20.91 35.02
CA ASP A 328 6.93 -21.65 35.04
C ASP A 328 7.22 -22.38 33.72
N ARG A 329 6.37 -22.24 32.68
CA ARG A 329 6.58 -22.89 31.38
C ARG A 329 7.91 -22.44 30.77
N PRO A 330 8.81 -23.38 30.39
CA PRO A 330 10.02 -23.03 29.67
C PRO A 330 9.70 -22.51 28.27
N TRP A 331 10.44 -21.50 27.80
CA TRP A 331 10.32 -21.01 26.42
C TRP A 331 10.77 -22.08 25.41
N THR A 332 10.02 -22.24 24.33
CA THR A 332 10.29 -23.31 23.35
C THR A 332 10.77 -22.78 22.00
N PHE A 333 10.83 -21.45 21.80
CA PHE A 333 11.18 -20.86 20.53
C PHE A 333 12.58 -20.22 20.53
N TRP A 334 12.74 -19.00 21.05
CA TRP A 334 13.98 -18.22 20.87
C TRP A 334 15.03 -18.47 21.96
N ASP A 335 14.64 -18.60 23.21
CA ASP A 335 15.55 -18.91 24.33
C ASP A 335 15.07 -20.18 25.02
N VAL A 336 15.42 -21.31 24.41
CA VAL A 336 14.92 -22.61 24.82
C VAL A 336 15.30 -22.91 26.26
N GLY A 337 14.29 -23.11 27.09
CA GLY A 337 14.43 -23.41 28.50
C GLY A 337 14.29 -22.23 29.46
N ARG A 338 14.35 -20.99 28.98
CA ARG A 338 14.18 -19.81 29.86
C ARG A 338 12.74 -19.71 30.36
N ARG A 339 12.59 -19.52 31.66
CA ARG A 339 11.28 -19.35 32.30
C ARG A 339 10.87 -17.88 32.30
N PRO A 340 9.56 -17.58 32.40
CA PRO A 340 9.05 -16.20 32.39
C PRO A 340 9.69 -15.27 33.42
N LEU A 341 9.94 -15.77 34.64
CA LEU A 341 10.57 -15.00 35.71
C LEU A 341 12.02 -14.60 35.36
N ALA A 342 12.82 -15.52 34.83
CA ALA A 342 14.19 -15.21 34.38
C ALA A 342 14.18 -14.28 33.17
N LEU A 343 13.20 -14.43 32.26
CA LEU A 343 13.04 -13.53 31.13
C LEU A 343 12.69 -12.12 31.58
N ALA A 344 11.77 -11.97 32.55
CA ALA A 344 11.41 -10.66 33.11
C ALA A 344 12.61 -9.96 33.78
N ALA A 345 13.48 -10.73 34.45
CA ALA A 345 14.74 -10.22 34.99
C ALA A 345 15.68 -9.76 33.85
N ARG A 346 15.88 -10.57 32.81
CA ARG A 346 16.74 -10.27 31.64
C ARG A 346 16.29 -9.03 30.90
N CYS A 347 14.96 -8.84 30.72
CA CYS A 347 14.38 -7.67 30.08
C CYS A 347 14.34 -6.44 30.99
N GLY A 348 14.68 -6.55 32.27
CA GLY A 348 14.48 -5.48 33.25
C GLY A 348 13.01 -5.08 33.45
N HIS A 349 12.08 -5.99 33.11
CA HIS A 349 10.66 -5.76 33.28
C HIS A 349 10.22 -5.98 34.72
N LEU A 350 10.62 -5.04 35.61
CA LEU A 350 10.47 -5.15 37.05
C LEU A 350 9.02 -5.47 37.48
N ALA A 351 8.04 -4.78 36.91
CA ALA A 351 6.63 -5.00 37.26
C ALA A 351 6.15 -6.42 36.92
N ALA A 352 6.58 -6.98 35.79
CA ALA A 352 6.28 -8.37 35.43
C ALA A 352 7.02 -9.35 36.36
N TYR A 353 8.28 -9.06 36.69
CA TYR A 353 9.06 -9.86 37.61
C TYR A 353 8.38 -9.97 38.98
N GLU A 354 8.01 -8.84 39.59
CA GLU A 354 7.35 -8.80 40.90
C GLU A 354 5.99 -9.50 40.88
N LEU A 355 5.22 -9.34 39.78
CA LEU A 355 3.95 -10.05 39.62
C LEU A 355 4.16 -11.57 39.58
N LEU A 356 5.08 -12.06 38.74
CA LEU A 356 5.37 -13.49 38.58
C LEU A 356 5.90 -14.09 39.89
N GLU A 357 6.81 -13.38 40.58
CA GLU A 357 7.32 -13.78 41.89
C GLU A 357 6.19 -13.89 42.91
N SER A 358 5.24 -12.95 42.95
CA SER A 358 4.07 -12.97 43.83
C SER A 358 3.13 -14.14 43.54
N LEU A 359 3.13 -14.67 42.29
CA LEU A 359 2.36 -15.84 41.87
C LEU A 359 3.11 -17.16 42.15
N GLY A 360 4.32 -17.09 42.71
CA GLY A 360 5.14 -18.25 43.06
C GLY A 360 5.98 -18.81 41.92
N ALA A 361 6.15 -18.05 40.81
CA ALA A 361 7.05 -18.43 39.74
C ALA A 361 8.49 -18.59 40.25
N THR A 362 9.21 -19.55 39.66
CA THR A 362 10.58 -19.88 40.06
C THR A 362 11.53 -19.86 38.87
N ALA A 363 12.74 -19.33 39.06
CA ALA A 363 13.81 -19.42 38.07
C ALA A 363 15.18 -19.30 38.73
N GLU A 364 16.18 -19.95 38.14
CA GLU A 364 17.57 -19.62 38.42
C GLU A 364 17.95 -18.44 37.53
N LEU A 365 18.43 -17.34 38.15
CA LEU A 365 18.95 -16.19 37.43
C LEU A 365 20.42 -16.36 37.18
N ASP A 366 20.85 -16.15 35.93
CA ASP A 366 22.29 -16.07 35.65
C ASP A 366 22.86 -14.71 36.11
N GLU A 367 24.16 -14.49 35.96
CA GLU A 367 24.84 -13.27 36.41
C GLU A 367 24.31 -12.03 35.68
N VAL A 368 23.92 -12.17 34.42
CA VAL A 368 23.38 -11.05 33.63
C VAL A 368 21.94 -10.74 34.04
N ASP A 369 21.08 -11.76 34.20
CA ASP A 369 19.71 -11.60 34.68
C ASP A 369 19.69 -10.86 36.04
N ALA A 370 20.55 -11.31 36.98
CA ALA A 370 20.65 -10.70 38.31
C ALA A 370 21.15 -9.24 38.24
N ALA A 371 22.14 -8.97 37.40
CA ALA A 371 22.67 -7.61 37.24
C ALA A 371 21.65 -6.66 36.58
N VAL A 372 20.96 -7.08 35.51
CA VAL A 372 19.94 -6.28 34.84
C VAL A 372 18.75 -6.02 35.77
N LEU A 373 18.31 -7.01 36.51
CA LEU A 373 17.25 -6.85 37.50
C LEU A 373 17.63 -5.84 38.61
N ALA A 374 18.88 -5.89 39.10
CA ALA A 374 19.38 -4.94 40.09
C ALA A 374 19.41 -3.50 39.51
N VAL A 375 19.88 -3.33 38.27
CA VAL A 375 19.82 -2.02 37.58
C VAL A 375 18.38 -1.54 37.43
N ALA A 376 17.44 -2.42 37.08
CA ALA A 376 16.01 -2.09 36.97
C ALA A 376 15.40 -1.66 38.32
N ARG A 377 15.95 -2.13 39.44
CA ARG A 377 15.61 -1.71 40.81
C ARG A 377 16.28 -0.40 41.24
N GLY A 378 17.13 0.19 40.39
CA GLY A 378 17.89 1.42 40.68
C GLY A 378 19.17 1.17 41.50
N GLU A 379 19.65 -0.06 41.54
CA GLU A 379 20.89 -0.42 42.23
C GLU A 379 22.11 -0.18 41.32
N SER A 380 23.21 0.28 41.89
CA SER A 380 24.46 0.44 41.14
C SER A 380 25.20 -0.91 41.09
N VAL A 381 25.33 -1.47 39.92
CA VAL A 381 26.02 -2.74 39.67
C VAL A 381 27.02 -2.62 38.53
N VAL A 382 28.04 -3.45 38.57
CA VAL A 382 28.95 -3.62 37.45
C VAL A 382 28.40 -4.77 36.58
N LEU A 383 28.12 -4.46 35.31
CA LEU A 383 27.62 -5.46 34.38
C LEU A 383 28.71 -6.55 34.16
N PRO A 384 28.35 -7.83 34.13
CA PRO A 384 29.26 -8.90 33.78
C PRO A 384 29.94 -8.66 32.43
N ARG A 385 31.25 -8.97 32.35
CA ARG A 385 31.98 -8.84 31.08
C ARG A 385 31.75 -10.02 30.14
N ALA A 386 31.18 -11.11 30.64
CA ALA A 386 30.79 -12.24 29.82
C ALA A 386 29.65 -11.79 28.87
N ARG A 387 29.85 -12.02 27.58
CA ARG A 387 28.79 -11.77 26.59
C ARG A 387 27.86 -12.98 26.58
N PRO A 388 26.64 -12.89 27.12
CA PRO A 388 25.70 -13.98 27.02
C PRO A 388 25.28 -14.15 25.55
N PRO A 389 24.95 -15.39 25.11
CA PRO A 389 24.39 -15.60 23.79
C PRO A 389 23.09 -14.82 23.67
N ALA A 390 22.92 -14.13 22.55
CA ALA A 390 21.70 -13.37 22.28
C ALA A 390 20.50 -14.30 22.11
N LEU A 391 19.35 -13.83 22.56
CA LEU A 391 18.09 -14.51 22.34
C LEU A 391 17.80 -14.64 20.82
N GLY A 392 17.80 -15.87 20.33
CA GLY A 392 17.45 -16.17 18.94
C GLY A 392 18.51 -15.89 17.87
N ASN A 393 19.63 -15.24 18.21
CA ASN A 393 20.74 -15.04 17.28
C ASN A 393 22.09 -15.19 18.01
N PRO A 394 22.79 -16.33 17.83
CA PRO A 394 24.06 -16.61 18.52
C PRO A 394 25.20 -15.67 18.07
N ASP A 395 25.06 -14.95 16.96
CA ASP A 395 26.10 -14.08 16.41
C ASP A 395 26.03 -12.65 16.98
N THR A 396 24.97 -12.31 17.72
CA THR A 396 24.80 -11.01 18.38
C THR A 396 24.92 -11.14 19.90
N ASP A 397 25.30 -10.05 20.54
CA ASP A 397 25.41 -10.00 21.98
C ASP A 397 24.07 -9.55 22.60
N ASP A 398 23.74 -10.11 23.76
CA ASP A 398 22.49 -9.88 24.45
C ASP A 398 22.34 -8.44 25.01
N TYR A 399 23.46 -7.74 25.17
CA TYR A 399 23.43 -6.37 25.69
C TYR A 399 22.79 -5.38 24.73
N GLY A 400 22.88 -5.60 23.43
CA GLY A 400 22.16 -4.80 22.44
C GLY A 400 20.65 -4.98 22.58
N TRP A 401 20.20 -6.20 22.81
CA TRP A 401 18.79 -6.48 23.08
C TRP A 401 18.32 -5.86 24.39
N ILE A 402 19.10 -6.00 25.47
CA ILE A 402 18.82 -5.41 26.79
C ILE A 402 18.72 -3.89 26.69
N LEU A 403 19.70 -3.25 26.06
CA LEU A 403 19.70 -1.80 25.85
C LEU A 403 18.50 -1.33 25.05
N GLY A 404 18.15 -2.06 23.97
CA GLY A 404 16.96 -1.82 23.16
C GLY A 404 15.66 -1.96 23.95
N GLN A 405 15.54 -2.94 24.86
CA GLN A 405 14.38 -3.12 25.72
C GLN A 405 14.16 -1.92 26.65
N PHE A 406 15.22 -1.43 27.31
CA PHE A 406 15.09 -0.24 28.15
C PHE A 406 14.81 1.01 27.32
N ALA A 407 15.32 1.09 26.11
CA ALA A 407 15.04 2.18 25.19
C ALA A 407 13.56 2.23 24.78
N LEU A 408 12.96 1.10 24.42
CA LEU A 408 11.52 1.04 24.10
C LEU A 408 10.61 1.29 25.30
N LEU A 409 11.07 0.93 26.52
CA LEU A 409 10.34 1.16 27.77
C LEU A 409 10.52 2.59 28.33
N ASP A 410 11.22 3.47 27.62
CA ASP A 410 11.56 4.85 28.02
C ASP A 410 12.28 4.96 29.39
N ARG A 411 13.07 3.92 29.73
CA ARG A 411 13.86 3.90 30.97
C ARG A 411 15.17 4.63 30.78
N THR A 412 15.10 5.92 30.49
CA THR A 412 16.21 6.79 30.09
C THR A 412 17.38 6.76 31.09
N GLU A 413 17.11 6.74 32.40
CA GLU A 413 18.13 6.65 33.45
C GLU A 413 18.89 5.33 33.45
N ILE A 414 18.21 4.21 33.10
CA ILE A 414 18.84 2.90 32.99
C ILE A 414 19.67 2.81 31.71
N VAL A 415 19.13 3.33 30.59
CA VAL A 415 19.88 3.43 29.33
C VAL A 415 21.16 4.21 29.55
N ALA A 416 21.09 5.35 30.24
CA ALA A 416 22.27 6.15 30.58
C ALA A 416 23.29 5.35 31.41
N ALA A 417 22.85 4.66 32.45
CA ALA A 417 23.71 3.84 33.31
C ALA A 417 24.40 2.68 32.55
N LEU A 418 23.67 2.04 31.65
CA LEU A 418 24.22 0.98 30.79
C LEU A 418 25.28 1.52 29.82
N LEU A 419 25.03 2.67 29.19
CA LEU A 419 26.01 3.35 28.33
C LEU A 419 27.23 3.80 29.12
N ASP A 420 27.05 4.34 30.35
CA ASP A 420 28.15 4.72 31.23
C ASP A 420 29.01 3.53 31.67
N SER A 421 28.43 2.31 31.65
CA SER A 421 29.19 1.07 31.89
C SER A 421 30.04 0.62 30.71
N GLY A 422 29.97 1.31 29.58
CA GLY A 422 30.81 1.08 28.39
C GLY A 422 30.14 0.25 27.29
N LEU A 423 28.79 0.11 27.31
CA LEU A 423 28.07 -0.44 26.16
C LEU A 423 28.14 0.53 24.98
N ASP A 424 28.27 -0.03 23.79
CA ASP A 424 28.19 0.75 22.55
C ASP A 424 26.74 1.16 22.31
N VAL A 425 26.53 2.47 22.05
CA VAL A 425 25.21 3.07 21.84
C VAL A 425 24.46 2.49 20.64
N ASP A 426 25.18 2.00 19.64
CA ASP A 426 24.64 1.40 18.42
C ASP A 426 24.66 -0.14 18.43
N THR A 427 24.93 -0.77 19.58
CA THR A 427 24.89 -2.23 19.69
C THR A 427 23.52 -2.75 19.21
N PRO A 428 23.48 -3.54 18.10
CA PRO A 428 22.22 -4.03 17.58
C PRO A 428 21.64 -5.09 18.50
N GLY A 429 20.35 -5.00 18.75
CA GLY A 429 19.58 -6.02 19.42
C GLY A 429 18.98 -7.02 18.44
N TRP A 430 17.87 -7.63 18.86
CA TRP A 430 17.12 -8.57 18.03
C TRP A 430 16.75 -7.97 16.67
N SER A 431 16.88 -8.75 15.60
CA SER A 431 16.64 -8.33 14.21
C SER A 431 17.47 -7.12 13.77
N GLY A 432 18.62 -6.86 14.40
CA GLY A 432 19.48 -5.74 14.01
C GLY A 432 18.95 -4.36 14.38
N PHE A 433 17.90 -4.27 15.20
CA PHE A 433 17.40 -2.98 15.69
C PHE A 433 18.35 -2.37 16.71
N THR A 434 18.88 -1.18 16.44
CA THR A 434 19.63 -0.42 17.43
C THR A 434 18.71 0.16 18.51
N PRO A 435 19.23 0.53 19.70
CA PRO A 435 18.43 1.20 20.73
C PRO A 435 17.70 2.45 20.22
N LEU A 436 18.33 3.21 19.32
CA LEU A 436 17.73 4.40 18.71
C LEU A 436 16.56 4.06 17.81
N ILE A 437 16.64 2.98 17.00
CA ILE A 437 15.54 2.50 16.18
C ILE A 437 14.36 2.05 17.08
N GLN A 438 14.65 1.31 18.17
CA GLN A 438 13.64 0.86 19.13
C GLN A 438 12.92 2.04 19.81
N ALA A 439 13.68 3.00 20.34
CA ALA A 439 13.12 4.19 20.97
C ALA A 439 12.27 5.01 19.99
N ALA A 440 12.73 5.17 18.76
CA ALA A 440 12.03 5.90 17.71
C ALA A 440 10.71 5.22 17.30
N ALA A 441 10.73 3.90 17.10
CA ALA A 441 9.54 3.10 16.77
C ALA A 441 8.45 3.13 17.85
N HIS A 442 8.81 3.49 19.09
CA HIS A 442 7.88 3.59 20.20
C HIS A 442 7.60 5.05 20.65
N GLY A 443 8.12 6.04 19.89
CA GLY A 443 7.89 7.46 20.20
C GLY A 443 8.50 7.90 21.56
N ARG A 444 9.64 7.32 21.97
CA ARG A 444 10.29 7.56 23.27
C ARG A 444 11.24 8.75 23.18
N ARG A 445 10.67 9.95 23.12
CA ARG A 445 11.40 11.20 22.88
C ARG A 445 12.60 11.38 23.82
N ALA A 446 12.43 11.22 25.12
CA ALA A 446 13.50 11.47 26.08
C ALA A 446 14.69 10.50 25.89
N THR A 447 14.39 9.25 25.60
CA THR A 447 15.41 8.24 25.29
C THR A 447 16.08 8.50 23.96
N VAL A 448 15.34 8.95 22.92
CA VAL A 448 15.90 9.36 21.63
C VAL A 448 16.87 10.54 21.82
N GLU A 449 16.50 11.57 22.60
CA GLU A 449 17.37 12.70 22.94
C GLU A 449 18.68 12.22 23.59
N LEU A 450 18.60 11.37 24.59
CA LEU A 450 19.77 10.79 25.28
C LEU A 450 20.68 10.01 24.30
N LEU A 451 20.08 9.10 23.51
CA LEU A 451 20.87 8.27 22.59
C LEU A 451 21.61 9.12 21.55
N ILE A 452 20.97 10.17 21.02
CA ILE A 452 21.61 11.13 20.11
C ILE A 452 22.73 11.90 20.81
N GLU A 453 22.53 12.36 22.04
CA GLU A 453 23.58 13.03 22.85
C GLU A 453 24.77 12.10 23.09
N ARG A 454 24.56 10.80 23.15
CA ARG A 454 25.60 9.78 23.31
C ARG A 454 26.21 9.33 21.97
N GLY A 455 25.81 9.93 20.85
CA GLY A 455 26.41 9.73 19.53
C GLY A 455 25.80 8.59 18.71
N ALA A 456 24.56 8.19 18.98
CA ALA A 456 23.88 7.17 18.21
C ALA A 456 23.78 7.52 16.71
N ASN A 457 23.93 6.52 15.86
CA ASN A 457 23.95 6.67 14.41
C ASN A 457 22.52 6.84 13.84
N LEU A 458 22.24 8.05 13.34
CA LEU A 458 20.94 8.40 12.74
C LEU A 458 20.67 7.72 11.38
N THR A 459 21.69 7.14 10.77
CA THR A 459 21.63 6.55 9.42
C THR A 459 21.65 5.04 9.44
N GLU A 460 21.89 4.44 10.62
CA GLU A 460 21.92 2.98 10.77
C GLU A 460 20.59 2.36 10.34
N ARG A 461 20.70 1.20 9.67
CA ARG A 461 19.54 0.44 9.22
C ARG A 461 19.48 -0.88 9.95
N ALA A 462 18.28 -1.31 10.31
CA ALA A 462 18.06 -2.69 10.74
C ALA A 462 18.29 -3.69 9.59
N TRP A 463 18.27 -5.00 9.89
CA TRP A 463 18.29 -6.10 8.92
C TRP A 463 19.39 -6.01 7.85
N GLU A 464 20.65 -5.85 8.29
CA GLU A 464 21.80 -5.83 7.38
C GLU A 464 21.66 -4.76 6.26
N ASP A 465 21.37 -3.52 6.64
CA ASP A 465 21.19 -2.36 5.77
C ASP A 465 19.91 -2.35 4.90
N ARG A 466 18.99 -3.30 5.09
CA ARG A 466 17.71 -3.33 4.37
C ARG A 466 16.53 -2.76 5.17
N GLY A 467 16.65 -2.72 6.50
CA GLY A 467 15.58 -2.31 7.40
C GLY A 467 15.39 -0.79 7.53
N PRO A 468 14.45 -0.39 8.41
CA PRO A 468 14.18 1.03 8.65
C PRO A 468 15.35 1.70 9.37
N ARG A 469 15.57 2.98 9.08
CA ARG A 469 16.36 3.89 9.91
C ARG A 469 15.51 4.38 11.09
N PRO A 470 16.08 5.06 12.09
CA PRO A 470 15.29 5.56 13.23
C PRO A 470 14.06 6.38 12.84
N LEU A 471 14.19 7.32 11.89
CA LEU A 471 13.05 8.12 11.41
C LEU A 471 12.04 7.27 10.62
N ASP A 472 12.51 6.34 9.79
CA ASP A 472 11.65 5.42 9.05
C ASP A 472 10.79 4.57 10.01
N ALA A 473 11.41 4.08 11.09
CA ALA A 473 10.74 3.29 12.12
C ALA A 473 9.65 4.09 12.85
N ALA A 474 9.91 5.36 13.19
CA ALA A 474 8.91 6.23 13.79
C ALA A 474 7.71 6.46 12.87
N ILE A 475 7.94 6.75 11.58
CA ILE A 475 6.87 6.97 10.60
C ILE A 475 6.09 5.68 10.34
N TRP A 476 6.77 4.54 10.25
CA TRP A 476 6.11 3.24 10.11
C TRP A 476 5.19 2.94 11.31
N ALA A 477 5.68 3.16 12.53
CA ALA A 477 4.93 2.92 13.75
C ALA A 477 3.66 3.77 13.83
N ILE A 478 3.72 5.04 13.39
CA ILE A 478 2.56 5.92 13.31
C ILE A 478 1.51 5.35 12.34
N ARG A 479 1.92 4.98 11.13
CA ARG A 479 1.02 4.46 10.10
C ARG A 479 0.34 3.15 10.48
N ASN A 480 1.03 2.33 11.27
CA ASN A 480 0.54 1.04 11.71
C ASN A 480 0.01 1.05 13.15
N ASN A 481 -0.16 2.24 13.75
CA ASN A 481 -0.71 2.40 15.10
C ASN A 481 0.00 1.51 16.15
N HIS A 482 1.32 1.37 16.04
CA HIS A 482 2.11 0.38 16.75
C HIS A 482 2.24 0.64 18.26
N ALA A 483 2.27 1.91 18.69
CA ALA A 483 2.29 2.27 20.12
C ALA A 483 1.46 3.53 20.36
N HIS A 484 0.45 3.39 21.22
CA HIS A 484 -0.53 4.46 21.49
C HIS A 484 -0.06 5.53 22.47
N ASP A 485 1.03 5.29 23.21
CA ASP A 485 1.53 6.12 24.32
C ASP A 485 2.80 6.92 23.97
N GLY A 486 3.23 6.92 22.72
CA GLY A 486 4.46 7.58 22.27
C GLY A 486 4.28 9.06 21.92
N ASP A 487 5.27 9.91 22.27
CA ASP A 487 5.41 11.28 21.74
C ASP A 487 6.09 11.23 20.35
N TYR A 488 5.36 10.82 19.33
CA TYR A 488 5.89 10.73 17.97
C TYR A 488 6.24 12.09 17.37
N ALA A 489 5.44 13.12 17.66
CA ALA A 489 5.70 14.46 17.15
C ALA A 489 7.04 15.01 17.71
N GLY A 490 7.25 14.87 19.02
CA GLY A 490 8.52 15.26 19.64
C GLY A 490 9.69 14.39 19.20
N THR A 491 9.49 13.08 19.06
CA THR A 491 10.51 12.14 18.58
C THR A 491 10.97 12.48 17.15
N VAL A 492 10.05 12.71 16.23
CA VAL A 492 10.35 13.10 14.85
C VAL A 492 11.04 14.46 14.80
N GLU A 493 10.60 15.43 15.62
CA GLU A 493 11.26 16.74 15.73
C GLU A 493 12.72 16.60 16.14
N VAL A 494 13.00 15.79 17.15
CA VAL A 494 14.37 15.54 17.64
C VAL A 494 15.24 14.88 16.56
N LEU A 495 14.75 13.82 15.95
CA LEU A 495 15.46 13.09 14.90
C LEU A 495 15.80 13.97 13.69
N VAL A 496 14.83 14.72 13.18
CA VAL A 496 15.02 15.61 12.04
C VAL A 496 15.97 16.77 12.39
N THR A 497 15.82 17.35 13.58
CA THR A 497 16.70 18.44 14.03
C THR A 497 18.15 17.96 14.20
N ALA A 498 18.35 16.72 14.60
CA ALA A 498 19.67 16.09 14.69
C ALA A 498 20.26 15.70 13.33
N GLY A 499 19.51 15.80 12.24
CA GLY A 499 19.97 15.52 10.89
C GLY A 499 19.67 14.11 10.37
N ALA A 500 18.67 13.45 10.93
CA ALA A 500 18.21 12.17 10.38
C ALA A 500 17.82 12.32 8.90
N PRO A 501 18.17 11.36 8.02
CA PRO A 501 17.78 11.41 6.62
C PRO A 501 16.27 11.45 6.44
N THR A 502 15.79 12.38 5.61
CA THR A 502 14.38 12.56 5.28
C THR A 502 14.11 12.07 3.85
N GLY A 503 13.00 11.49 3.62
CA GLY A 503 12.61 10.95 2.30
C GLY A 503 11.13 10.55 2.26
N HIS A 504 10.46 10.78 3.38
CA HIS A 504 9.04 10.48 3.53
C HIS A 504 8.17 11.52 2.82
N ARG A 505 7.03 11.07 2.30
CA ARG A 505 6.00 11.94 1.71
C ARG A 505 4.79 11.99 2.64
N PRO A 506 4.10 13.15 2.75
CA PRO A 506 2.87 13.25 3.52
C PRO A 506 1.76 12.38 2.89
N PRO A 507 0.73 11.99 3.68
CA PRO A 507 0.65 12.16 5.13
C PRO A 507 1.45 11.10 5.89
N SER A 508 1.95 11.44 7.09
CA SER A 508 2.61 10.47 7.99
C SER A 508 1.60 9.51 8.64
N GLY A 509 0.35 9.91 8.73
CA GLY A 509 -0.72 9.25 9.48
C GLY A 509 -1.08 10.00 10.79
N ASP A 510 -0.24 10.92 11.24
CA ASP A 510 -0.50 11.79 12.40
C ASP A 510 -0.40 13.27 12.02
N PRO A 511 -1.50 14.04 12.13
CA PRO A 511 -1.50 15.48 11.82
C PRO A 511 -0.52 16.31 12.68
N ALA A 512 -0.14 15.84 13.87
CA ALA A 512 0.85 16.53 14.71
C ALA A 512 2.26 16.36 14.14
N VAL A 513 2.58 15.18 13.65
CA VAL A 513 3.84 14.87 12.97
C VAL A 513 3.94 15.62 11.64
N ASP A 514 2.85 15.64 10.86
CA ASP A 514 2.81 16.38 9.58
C ASP A 514 3.12 17.86 9.79
N ARG A 515 2.52 18.50 10.82
CA ARG A 515 2.84 19.89 11.17
C ARG A 515 4.31 20.11 11.59
N VAL A 516 4.93 19.13 12.25
CA VAL A 516 6.35 19.19 12.60
C VAL A 516 7.22 19.18 11.34
N LEU A 517 6.94 18.25 10.44
CA LEU A 517 7.72 18.09 9.20
C LEU A 517 7.57 19.28 8.26
N GLU A 518 6.35 19.84 8.13
CA GLU A 518 6.10 21.09 7.40
C GLU A 518 6.89 22.27 8.00
N ARG A 519 6.84 22.44 9.33
CA ARG A 519 7.55 23.50 10.04
C ARG A 519 9.06 23.42 9.84
N LEU A 520 9.60 22.20 9.78
CA LEU A 520 11.03 21.95 9.57
C LEU A 520 11.44 21.99 8.09
N GLY A 521 10.48 22.14 7.17
CA GLY A 521 10.72 22.27 5.73
C GLY A 521 11.28 21.01 5.07
N VAL A 522 10.91 19.84 5.57
CA VAL A 522 11.44 18.55 5.10
C VAL A 522 10.47 17.78 4.18
N TRP A 523 9.31 18.35 3.89
CA TRP A 523 8.40 17.92 2.80
C TRP A 523 7.59 19.04 2.15
#